data_bed3701e4f7caae7d8166915e6b43ad3
#
_entry.id   bed3701e4f7caae7d8166915e6b43ad3
#
_cell.length_a   1.000
_cell.length_b   1.000
_cell.length_c   1.000
_cell.angle_alpha   90.00
_cell.angle_beta   90.00
_cell.angle_gamma   90.00
#
_symmetry.space_group_name_H-M   'P 1'
#
loop_
_entity.id
_entity.type
_entity.pdbx_description
1 polymer ?
#
loop_
_entity_poly.entity_id
_entity_poly.type
_entity_poly.pdbx_seq_one_letter_code
_entity_poly.pdbx_strand_id
1 'polypeptide(L)'
;FGSALGYLPSGLLADSFGNRGNLLMLTFWWVGLGYLLASWAPGFWSLAFLFALAGCGDAAWHPLATSILVQSDPQNRGQALGLHAIGGTLSAVIGPVIVGFLLVSMDWRETLHWLILPTLLVGVLFLWIRKWVPEQPHRKAFSKEDLQHLWKSWTKKRGLLIICLISSYHMSLVALMSMIPLYLREFHGLSSAMTGLALGMMVLFGAFMQPLMGRFSDRAGRRRVIVFGIATAAVCAFMIPVLENFGLLWMIIMFLLVGVGLLEGIRSSVLAAAVEFTGSREGTTLGFAFTLMDG
;
A
#
# COMPACT_ATOMS: atom_id res chain seq x y z
N PHE A 1 0.25 -12.65 6.05
CA PHE A 1 -0.81 -13.11 6.96
C PHE A 1 -1.07 -12.12 8.10
N GLY A 2 -0.04 -11.68 8.86
CA GLY A 2 -0.23 -10.73 9.97
C GLY A 2 -0.89 -9.43 9.53
N SER A 3 -0.42 -8.85 8.44
CA SER A 3 -0.96 -7.60 7.89
C SER A 3 -2.43 -7.74 7.48
N ALA A 4 -2.79 -8.82 6.79
CA ALA A 4 -4.16 -9.08 6.36
C ALA A 4 -5.16 -9.11 7.53
N LEU A 5 -4.76 -9.66 8.68
CA LEU A 5 -5.56 -9.68 9.90
C LEU A 5 -5.66 -8.30 10.57
N GLY A 6 -4.71 -7.40 10.33
CA GLY A 6 -4.64 -6.07 10.94
C GLY A 6 -5.52 -5.01 10.26
N TYR A 7 -5.70 -5.08 8.94
CA TYR A 7 -6.32 -4.00 8.16
C TYR A 7 -7.79 -3.72 8.52
N LEU A 8 -8.65 -4.74 8.51
CA LEU A 8 -10.06 -4.53 8.78
C LEU A 8 -10.34 -4.10 10.24
N PRO A 9 -9.78 -4.76 11.28
CA PRO A 9 -9.95 -4.30 12.65
C PRO A 9 -9.49 -2.87 12.90
N SER A 10 -8.34 -2.48 12.31
CA SER A 10 -7.82 -1.11 12.46
C SER A 10 -8.69 -0.07 11.74
N GLY A 11 -9.27 -0.43 10.60
CA GLY A 11 -10.26 0.40 9.92
C GLY A 11 -11.52 0.63 10.79
N LEU A 12 -12.01 -0.41 11.47
CA LEU A 12 -13.11 -0.31 12.44
C LEU A 12 -12.73 0.61 13.63
N LEU A 13 -11.50 0.48 14.13
CA LEU A 13 -10.97 1.34 15.19
C LEU A 13 -10.86 2.80 14.71
N ALA A 14 -10.38 3.04 13.49
CA ALA A 14 -10.26 4.38 12.89
C ALA A 14 -11.60 5.12 12.85
N ASP A 15 -12.70 4.40 12.62
CA ASP A 15 -14.04 4.97 12.54
C ASP A 15 -14.74 5.08 13.91
N SER A 16 -14.28 4.34 14.93
CA SER A 16 -14.94 4.24 16.23
C SER A 16 -14.28 5.10 17.32
N PHE A 17 -12.95 5.29 17.23
CA PHE A 17 -12.19 6.05 18.22
C PHE A 17 -12.01 7.51 17.81
N GLY A 18 -12.36 8.43 18.72
CA GLY A 18 -12.21 9.87 18.51
C GLY A 18 -10.75 10.32 18.42
N ASN A 19 -9.88 9.76 19.27
CA ASN A 19 -8.48 10.17 19.36
C ASN A 19 -7.56 9.33 18.44
N ARG A 20 -7.63 9.62 17.15
CA ARG A 20 -6.86 8.89 16.11
C ARG A 20 -5.36 9.17 16.17
N GLY A 21 -4.96 10.32 16.69
CA GLY A 21 -3.55 10.64 16.90
C GLY A 21 -2.87 9.67 17.87
N ASN A 22 -3.56 9.28 18.95
CA ASN A 22 -3.06 8.25 19.87
C ASN A 22 -3.01 6.87 19.22
N LEU A 23 -3.99 6.52 18.39
CA LEU A 23 -3.98 5.25 17.67
C LEU A 23 -2.81 5.18 16.68
N LEU A 24 -2.54 6.23 15.92
CA LEU A 24 -1.37 6.31 15.03
C LEU A 24 -0.06 6.17 15.81
N MET A 25 0.07 6.90 16.92
CA MET A 25 1.25 6.77 17.78
C MET A 25 1.45 5.32 18.26
N LEU A 26 0.36 4.67 18.67
CA LEU A 26 0.41 3.28 19.14
C LEU A 26 0.89 2.31 18.07
N THR A 27 0.57 2.53 16.79
CA THR A 27 1.04 1.65 15.70
C THR A 27 2.55 1.69 15.57
N PHE A 28 3.21 2.86 15.70
CA PHE A 28 4.67 2.95 15.67
C PHE A 28 5.33 2.19 16.83
N TRP A 29 4.78 2.36 18.06
CA TRP A 29 5.28 1.60 19.20
C TRP A 29 5.07 0.10 19.05
N TRP A 30 3.91 -0.29 18.53
CA TRP A 30 3.61 -1.71 18.29
C TRP A 30 4.59 -2.32 17.28
N VAL A 31 4.79 -1.68 16.13
CA VAL A 31 5.73 -2.14 15.10
C VAL A 31 7.16 -2.20 15.65
N GLY A 32 7.62 -1.11 16.27
CA GLY A 32 8.97 -1.04 16.83
C GLY A 32 9.23 -2.12 17.88
N LEU A 33 8.32 -2.27 18.85
CA LEU A 33 8.44 -3.31 19.88
C LEU A 33 8.28 -4.72 19.31
N GLY A 34 7.41 -4.92 18.32
CA GLY A 34 7.22 -6.21 17.68
C GLY A 34 8.49 -6.70 16.99
N TYR A 35 9.16 -5.85 16.21
CA TYR A 35 10.44 -6.19 15.59
C TYR A 35 11.58 -6.30 16.60
N LEU A 36 11.57 -5.50 17.66
CA LEU A 36 12.55 -5.63 18.74
C LEU A 36 12.45 -7.01 19.40
N LEU A 37 11.24 -7.45 19.76
CA LEU A 37 11.02 -8.78 20.32
C LEU A 37 11.40 -9.88 19.33
N ALA A 38 11.11 -9.69 18.04
CA ALA A 38 11.47 -10.61 16.99
C ALA A 38 12.98 -10.80 16.86
N SER A 39 13.78 -9.76 17.12
CA SER A 39 15.24 -9.87 17.08
C SER A 39 15.81 -10.80 18.16
N TRP A 40 15.07 -11.03 19.25
CA TRP A 40 15.44 -11.95 20.34
C TRP A 40 14.75 -13.32 20.26
N ALA A 41 14.00 -13.58 19.18
CA ALA A 41 13.28 -14.83 19.01
C ALA A 41 14.24 -16.05 19.08
N PRO A 42 13.95 -17.05 19.92
CA PRO A 42 14.85 -18.20 20.12
C PRO A 42 14.77 -19.22 18.98
N GLY A 43 13.74 -19.17 18.13
CA GLY A 43 13.55 -20.13 17.04
C GLY A 43 12.58 -19.64 15.98
N PHE A 44 12.45 -20.45 14.92
CA PHE A 44 11.66 -20.09 13.72
C PHE A 44 10.21 -19.74 14.04
N TRP A 45 9.50 -20.54 14.81
CA TRP A 45 8.08 -20.33 15.09
C TRP A 45 7.81 -19.07 15.91
N SER A 46 8.66 -18.81 16.92
CA SER A 46 8.58 -17.58 17.70
C SER A 46 8.88 -16.35 16.85
N LEU A 47 9.89 -16.45 15.97
CA LEU A 47 10.22 -15.40 15.01
C LEU A 47 9.03 -15.13 14.06
N ALA A 48 8.47 -16.17 13.44
CA ALA A 48 7.34 -16.06 12.54
C ALA A 48 6.11 -15.43 13.22
N PHE A 49 5.82 -15.84 14.47
CA PHE A 49 4.72 -15.25 15.25
C PHE A 49 4.96 -13.77 15.56
N LEU A 50 6.15 -13.39 15.98
CA LEU A 50 6.48 -12.01 16.32
C LEU A 50 6.51 -11.10 15.08
N PHE A 51 6.98 -11.60 13.94
CA PHE A 51 6.86 -10.89 12.66
C PHE A 51 5.39 -10.71 12.23
N ALA A 52 4.57 -11.74 12.39
CA ALA A 52 3.13 -11.61 12.09
C ALA A 52 2.46 -10.58 13.02
N LEU A 53 2.83 -10.56 14.30
CA LEU A 53 2.33 -9.59 15.26
C LEU A 53 2.79 -8.15 14.92
N ALA A 54 4.06 -7.96 14.55
CA ALA A 54 4.58 -6.68 14.07
C ALA A 54 3.84 -6.24 12.80
N GLY A 55 3.62 -7.16 11.85
CA GLY A 55 2.86 -6.90 10.62
C GLY A 55 1.40 -6.47 10.87
N CYS A 56 0.75 -6.96 11.92
CA CYS A 56 -0.56 -6.44 12.32
C CYS A 56 -0.51 -4.95 12.71
N GLY A 57 0.54 -4.53 13.41
CA GLY A 57 0.76 -3.12 13.79
C GLY A 57 1.05 -2.22 12.59
N ASP A 58 1.88 -2.70 11.65
CA ASP A 58 2.17 -2.01 10.40
C ASP A 58 0.90 -1.84 9.55
N ALA A 59 0.15 -2.92 9.37
CA ALA A 59 -1.12 -2.88 8.65
C ALA A 59 -2.14 -1.92 9.30
N ALA A 60 -2.16 -1.83 10.62
CA ALA A 60 -3.09 -0.96 11.34
C ALA A 60 -2.88 0.53 11.03
N TRP A 61 -1.65 0.93 10.71
CA TRP A 61 -1.34 2.31 10.37
C TRP A 61 -2.04 2.79 9.10
N HIS A 62 -2.13 1.93 8.07
CA HIS A 62 -2.65 2.31 6.75
C HIS A 62 -4.11 2.80 6.75
N PRO A 63 -5.11 2.05 7.25
CA PRO A 63 -6.49 2.54 7.29
C PRO A 63 -6.66 3.75 8.22
N LEU A 64 -5.90 3.81 9.32
CA LEU A 64 -5.92 4.95 10.24
C LEU A 64 -5.43 6.21 9.54
N ALA A 65 -4.22 6.20 8.98
CA ALA A 65 -3.61 7.36 8.33
C ALA A 65 -4.41 7.79 7.10
N THR A 66 -4.78 6.85 6.23
CA THR A 66 -5.51 7.15 4.99
C THR A 66 -6.92 7.66 5.25
N SER A 67 -7.61 7.16 6.30
CA SER A 67 -8.93 7.68 6.68
C SER A 67 -8.87 9.12 7.16
N ILE A 68 -7.83 9.50 7.89
CA ILE A 68 -7.58 10.88 8.32
C ILE A 68 -7.39 11.77 7.10
N LEU A 69 -6.55 11.36 6.15
CA LEU A 69 -6.24 12.12 4.95
C LEU A 69 -7.48 12.38 4.08
N VAL A 70 -8.26 11.33 3.78
CA VAL A 70 -9.47 11.49 2.94
C VAL A 70 -10.57 12.31 3.59
N GLN A 71 -10.59 12.37 4.92
CA GLN A 71 -11.53 13.22 5.67
C GLN A 71 -11.03 14.66 5.80
N SER A 72 -9.71 14.87 5.89
CA SER A 72 -9.12 16.20 5.98
C SER A 72 -9.22 16.98 4.67
N ASP A 73 -9.19 16.30 3.53
CA ASP A 73 -9.36 16.90 2.20
C ASP A 73 -10.35 16.10 1.34
N PRO A 74 -11.66 16.28 1.57
CA PRO A 74 -12.68 15.52 0.85
C PRO A 74 -12.75 15.82 -0.65
N GLN A 75 -12.23 16.96 -1.11
CA GLN A 75 -12.25 17.35 -2.52
C GLN A 75 -11.09 16.73 -3.31
N ASN A 76 -9.95 16.50 -2.66
CA ASN A 76 -8.72 16.00 -3.29
C ASN A 76 -8.28 14.65 -2.71
N ARG A 77 -9.22 13.75 -2.42
CA ARG A 77 -8.96 12.43 -1.79
C ARG A 77 -7.91 11.61 -2.53
N GLY A 78 -8.01 11.57 -3.85
CA GLY A 78 -7.07 10.82 -4.69
C GLY A 78 -5.67 11.40 -4.64
N GLN A 79 -5.54 12.73 -4.68
CA GLN A 79 -4.25 13.40 -4.54
C GLN A 79 -3.63 13.18 -3.16
N ALA A 80 -4.43 13.30 -2.09
CA ALA A 80 -3.97 13.08 -0.72
C ALA A 80 -3.44 11.66 -0.50
N LEU A 81 -4.21 10.65 -0.98
CA LEU A 81 -3.77 9.24 -0.95
C LEU A 81 -2.53 9.01 -1.80
N GLY A 82 -2.43 9.65 -2.96
CA GLY A 82 -1.25 9.56 -3.84
C GLY A 82 0.01 10.15 -3.20
N LEU A 83 -0.08 11.29 -2.55
CA LEU A 83 1.04 11.89 -1.80
C LEU A 83 1.49 11.00 -0.63
N HIS A 84 0.52 10.43 0.10
CA HIS A 84 0.80 9.49 1.17
C HIS A 84 1.55 8.25 0.66
N ALA A 85 1.14 7.73 -0.49
CA ALA A 85 1.73 6.53 -1.09
C ALA A 85 3.20 6.72 -1.52
N ILE A 86 3.65 7.95 -1.84
CA ILE A 86 5.06 8.24 -2.12
C ILE A 86 5.96 7.79 -0.96
N GLY A 87 5.56 8.06 0.28
CA GLY A 87 6.32 7.64 1.47
C GLY A 87 6.52 6.12 1.52
N GLY A 88 5.44 5.35 1.29
CA GLY A 88 5.50 3.89 1.23
C GLY A 88 6.39 3.39 0.08
N THR A 89 6.29 3.99 -1.10
CA THR A 89 7.10 3.59 -2.25
C THR A 89 8.58 3.93 -2.06
N LEU A 90 8.89 5.11 -1.50
CA LEU A 90 10.28 5.47 -1.18
C LEU A 90 10.89 4.50 -0.17
N SER A 91 10.13 4.08 0.84
CA SER A 91 10.60 3.08 1.80
C SER A 91 10.87 1.72 1.15
N ALA A 92 10.06 1.30 0.19
CA ALA A 92 10.25 0.05 -0.56
C ALA A 92 11.51 0.08 -1.45
N VAL A 93 11.97 1.26 -1.88
CA VAL A 93 13.21 1.42 -2.65
C VAL A 93 14.42 1.56 -1.71
N ILE A 94 14.33 2.43 -0.71
CA ILE A 94 15.44 2.77 0.17
C ILE A 94 15.71 1.66 1.21
N GLY A 95 14.65 1.02 1.71
CA GLY A 95 14.74 0.00 2.75
C GLY A 95 15.69 -1.14 2.42
N PRO A 96 15.53 -1.85 1.28
CA PRO A 96 16.44 -2.92 0.88
C PRO A 96 17.90 -2.47 0.71
N VAL A 97 18.12 -1.23 0.26
CA VAL A 97 19.47 -0.67 0.12
C VAL A 97 20.12 -0.50 1.49
N ILE A 98 19.41 0.10 2.45
CA ILE A 98 19.90 0.27 3.83
C ILE A 98 20.16 -1.10 4.47
N VAL A 99 19.22 -2.04 4.35
CA VAL A 99 19.35 -3.40 4.88
C VAL A 99 20.57 -4.09 4.27
N GLY A 100 20.75 -3.99 2.96
CA GLY A 100 21.90 -4.57 2.25
C GLY A 100 23.23 -4.04 2.80
N PHE A 101 23.35 -2.73 3.01
CA PHE A 101 24.56 -2.13 3.60
C PHE A 101 24.83 -2.60 5.05
N LEU A 102 23.78 -2.66 5.87
CA LEU A 102 23.93 -3.10 7.27
C LEU A 102 24.37 -4.57 7.35
N LEU A 103 23.78 -5.44 6.51
CA LEU A 103 24.12 -6.88 6.47
C LEU A 103 25.55 -7.18 5.98
N VAL A 104 26.28 -6.23 5.42
CA VAL A 104 27.70 -6.40 5.10
C VAL A 104 28.57 -6.51 6.37
N SER A 105 28.19 -5.80 7.44
CA SER A 105 28.98 -5.67 8.67
C SER A 105 28.30 -6.20 9.93
N MET A 106 27.01 -6.52 9.86
CA MET A 106 26.17 -6.91 10.97
C MET A 106 25.39 -8.17 10.64
N ASP A 107 25.04 -8.94 11.67
CA ASP A 107 24.07 -10.00 11.49
C ASP A 107 22.62 -9.45 11.35
N TRP A 108 21.67 -10.31 11.00
CA TRP A 108 20.30 -9.88 10.77
C TRP A 108 19.60 -9.38 12.05
N ARG A 109 19.98 -9.87 13.23
CA ARG A 109 19.43 -9.42 14.53
C ARG A 109 19.91 -8.03 14.87
N GLU A 110 21.19 -7.78 14.70
CA GLU A 110 21.81 -6.45 14.87
C GLU A 110 21.23 -5.46 13.86
N THR A 111 21.07 -5.89 12.62
CA THR A 111 20.40 -5.09 11.57
C THR A 111 18.99 -4.69 11.99
N LEU A 112 18.19 -5.60 12.54
CA LEU A 112 16.86 -5.27 13.06
C LEU A 112 16.92 -4.23 14.18
N HIS A 113 17.87 -4.30 15.11
CA HIS A 113 18.01 -3.31 16.17
C HIS A 113 18.22 -1.89 15.63
N TRP A 114 19.01 -1.73 14.58
CA TRP A 114 19.21 -0.43 13.92
C TRP A 114 17.97 0.04 13.16
N LEU A 115 17.26 -0.85 12.47
CA LEU A 115 16.06 -0.52 11.70
C LEU A 115 14.85 -0.16 12.57
N ILE A 116 14.84 -0.58 13.84
CA ILE A 116 13.78 -0.22 14.79
C ILE A 116 13.93 1.24 15.24
N LEU A 117 15.13 1.79 15.30
CA LEU A 117 15.39 3.14 15.83
C LEU A 117 14.57 4.23 15.10
N PRO A 118 14.52 4.30 13.76
CA PRO A 118 13.69 5.28 13.06
C PRO A 118 12.20 5.18 13.44
N THR A 119 11.68 3.95 13.58
CA THR A 119 10.28 3.71 13.95
C THR A 119 9.99 4.22 15.37
N LEU A 120 10.88 3.94 16.32
CA LEU A 120 10.74 4.44 17.69
C LEU A 120 10.89 5.96 17.76
N LEU A 121 11.81 6.55 17.00
CA LEU A 121 11.95 8.01 16.89
C LEU A 121 10.68 8.67 16.39
N VAL A 122 10.06 8.11 15.34
CA VAL A 122 8.77 8.59 14.85
C VAL A 122 7.69 8.42 15.90
N GLY A 123 7.66 7.30 16.62
CA GLY A 123 6.76 7.08 17.75
C GLY A 123 6.91 8.15 18.85
N VAL A 124 8.15 8.56 19.16
CA VAL A 124 8.44 9.67 20.09
C VAL A 124 7.97 11.00 19.51
N LEU A 125 8.23 11.29 18.23
CA LEU A 125 7.75 12.52 17.58
C LEU A 125 6.23 12.61 17.61
N PHE A 126 5.52 11.49 17.51
CA PHE A 126 4.07 11.46 17.60
C PHE A 126 3.52 11.85 18.97
N LEU A 127 4.33 11.87 20.04
CA LEU A 127 3.91 12.46 21.34
C LEU A 127 3.52 13.93 21.19
N TRP A 128 4.12 14.65 20.25
CA TRP A 128 3.79 16.05 19.93
C TRP A 128 2.84 16.18 18.75
N ILE A 129 3.05 15.42 17.66
CA ILE A 129 2.29 15.49 16.40
C ILE A 129 0.83 15.08 16.61
N ARG A 130 0.56 14.10 17.50
CA ARG A 130 -0.79 13.58 17.75
C ARG A 130 -1.81 14.67 18.13
N LYS A 131 -1.35 15.77 18.71
CA LYS A 131 -2.22 16.92 19.09
C LYS A 131 -2.78 17.66 17.89
N TRP A 132 -2.14 17.55 16.73
CA TRP A 132 -2.55 18.20 15.48
C TRP A 132 -3.38 17.28 14.59
N VAL A 133 -3.49 16.00 14.94
CA VAL A 133 -4.37 15.08 14.23
C VAL A 133 -5.81 15.44 14.58
N PRO A 134 -6.67 15.71 13.58
CA PRO A 134 -8.05 16.07 13.83
C PRO A 134 -8.78 14.98 14.60
N GLU A 135 -9.40 15.35 15.72
CA GLU A 135 -10.28 14.44 16.44
C GLU A 135 -11.56 14.22 15.64
N GLN A 136 -12.04 13.00 15.62
CA GLN A 136 -13.39 12.77 15.12
C GLN A 136 -14.42 13.15 16.17
N PRO A 137 -15.49 13.87 15.79
CA PRO A 137 -16.65 13.91 16.66
C PRO A 137 -17.07 12.47 17.00
N HIS A 138 -17.37 12.20 18.26
CA HIS A 138 -17.73 10.88 18.76
C HIS A 138 -18.80 10.24 17.85
N ARG A 139 -18.36 9.43 16.88
CA ARG A 139 -19.28 8.56 16.16
C ARG A 139 -19.68 7.44 17.12
N LYS A 140 -20.95 7.09 17.13
CA LYS A 140 -21.44 5.94 17.90
C LYS A 140 -20.53 4.74 17.63
N ALA A 141 -20.20 3.98 18.69
CA ALA A 141 -19.49 2.72 18.56
C ALA A 141 -20.10 1.89 17.40
N PHE A 142 -19.25 1.12 16.73
CA PHE A 142 -19.67 0.32 15.58
C PHE A 142 -20.78 -0.64 16.00
N SER A 143 -21.95 -0.51 15.39
CA SER A 143 -23.13 -1.31 15.72
C SER A 143 -23.26 -2.53 14.77
N LYS A 144 -24.11 -3.49 15.19
CA LYS A 144 -24.45 -4.62 14.29
C LYS A 144 -25.15 -4.14 13.02
N GLU A 145 -25.94 -3.06 13.12
CA GLU A 145 -26.62 -2.44 11.97
C GLU A 145 -25.62 -1.84 10.98
N ASP A 146 -24.55 -1.19 11.46
CA ASP A 146 -23.46 -0.68 10.62
C ASP A 146 -22.79 -1.82 9.84
N LEU A 147 -22.49 -2.94 10.51
CA LEU A 147 -21.89 -4.11 9.86
C LEU A 147 -22.82 -4.70 8.80
N GLN A 148 -24.11 -4.83 9.13
CA GLN A 148 -25.10 -5.32 8.18
C GLN A 148 -25.26 -4.38 6.98
N HIS A 149 -25.23 -3.06 7.21
CA HIS A 149 -25.31 -2.07 6.13
C HIS A 149 -24.09 -2.14 5.21
N LEU A 150 -22.89 -2.24 5.77
CA LEU A 150 -21.67 -2.43 4.99
C LEU A 150 -21.72 -3.74 4.20
N TRP A 151 -22.05 -4.85 4.85
CA TRP A 151 -22.19 -6.15 4.20
C TRP A 151 -23.17 -6.10 3.03
N LYS A 152 -24.38 -5.54 3.25
CA LYS A 152 -25.40 -5.36 2.21
C LYS A 152 -24.90 -4.45 1.06
N SER A 153 -24.10 -3.42 1.37
CA SER A 153 -23.55 -2.54 0.35
C SER A 153 -22.52 -3.26 -0.52
N TRP A 154 -21.59 -3.98 0.10
CA TRP A 154 -20.54 -4.70 -0.62
C TRP A 154 -21.05 -5.94 -1.38
N THR A 155 -22.12 -6.58 -0.94
CA THR A 155 -22.75 -7.73 -1.63
C THR A 155 -23.72 -7.35 -2.74
N LYS A 156 -24.09 -6.05 -2.90
CA LYS A 156 -24.84 -5.58 -4.06
C LYS A 156 -23.97 -5.59 -5.32
N LYS A 157 -24.59 -5.63 -6.49
CA LYS A 157 -23.92 -5.66 -7.80
C LYS A 157 -22.79 -4.62 -7.93
N ARG A 158 -23.01 -3.39 -7.49
CA ARG A 158 -21.98 -2.33 -7.53
C ARG A 158 -20.81 -2.62 -6.58
N GLY A 159 -21.10 -3.11 -5.37
CA GLY A 159 -20.07 -3.50 -4.40
C GLY A 159 -19.22 -4.67 -4.91
N LEU A 160 -19.86 -5.71 -5.44
CA LEU A 160 -19.16 -6.83 -6.07
C LEU A 160 -18.26 -6.41 -7.24
N LEU A 161 -18.70 -5.44 -8.04
CA LEU A 161 -17.88 -4.88 -9.12
C LEU A 161 -16.65 -4.15 -8.57
N ILE A 162 -16.77 -3.44 -7.47
CA ILE A 162 -15.64 -2.75 -6.83
C ILE A 162 -14.68 -3.77 -6.20
N ILE A 163 -15.19 -4.80 -5.53
CA ILE A 163 -14.36 -5.92 -5.03
C ILE A 163 -13.60 -6.56 -6.19
N CYS A 164 -14.29 -6.91 -7.25
CA CYS A 164 -13.67 -7.49 -8.45
C CYS A 164 -12.60 -6.55 -9.04
N LEU A 165 -12.88 -5.25 -9.13
CA LEU A 165 -11.93 -4.25 -9.60
C LEU A 165 -10.68 -4.22 -8.72
N ILE A 166 -10.84 -4.08 -7.39
CA ILE A 166 -9.73 -3.99 -6.45
C ILE A 166 -8.87 -5.26 -6.52
N SER A 167 -9.50 -6.43 -6.41
CA SER A 167 -8.78 -7.71 -6.39
C SER A 167 -8.10 -7.99 -7.74
N SER A 168 -8.79 -7.85 -8.87
CA SER A 168 -8.20 -8.08 -10.20
C SER A 168 -7.06 -7.10 -10.50
N TYR A 169 -7.23 -5.84 -10.14
CA TYR A 169 -6.21 -4.80 -10.27
C TYR A 169 -4.94 -5.20 -9.49
N HIS A 170 -5.10 -5.52 -8.20
CA HIS A 170 -3.96 -5.83 -7.34
C HIS A 170 -3.30 -7.16 -7.72
N MET A 171 -4.09 -8.21 -8.02
CA MET A 171 -3.56 -9.49 -8.53
C MET A 171 -2.74 -9.29 -9.80
N SER A 172 -3.20 -8.44 -10.74
CA SER A 172 -2.45 -8.14 -11.96
C SER A 172 -1.12 -7.46 -11.65
N LEU A 173 -1.12 -6.50 -10.73
CA LEU A 173 0.09 -5.79 -10.31
C LEU A 173 1.10 -6.73 -9.65
N VAL A 174 0.65 -7.55 -8.68
CA VAL A 174 1.51 -8.53 -7.99
C VAL A 174 2.06 -9.56 -8.98
N ALA A 175 1.24 -10.06 -9.89
CA ALA A 175 1.68 -11.00 -10.93
C ALA A 175 2.77 -10.40 -11.82
N LEU A 176 2.59 -9.16 -12.29
CA LEU A 176 3.60 -8.47 -13.09
C LEU A 176 4.88 -8.26 -12.29
N MET A 177 4.79 -7.73 -11.06
CA MET A 177 5.94 -7.49 -10.21
C MET A 177 6.73 -8.77 -9.89
N SER A 178 6.05 -9.91 -9.81
CA SER A 178 6.69 -11.22 -9.56
C SER A 178 7.32 -11.81 -10.81
N MET A 179 6.68 -11.63 -11.99
CA MET A 179 7.11 -12.27 -13.24
C MET A 179 8.15 -11.46 -14.02
N ILE A 180 8.12 -10.13 -13.95
CA ILE A 180 9.05 -9.25 -14.67
C ILE A 180 10.53 -9.56 -14.36
N PRO A 181 10.96 -9.76 -13.10
CA PRO A 181 12.34 -10.11 -12.81
C PRO A 181 12.77 -11.40 -13.48
N LEU A 182 11.91 -12.41 -13.43
CA LEU A 182 12.16 -13.71 -14.04
C LEU A 182 12.27 -13.58 -15.55
N TYR A 183 11.31 -12.88 -16.17
CA TYR A 183 11.31 -12.61 -17.61
C TYR A 183 12.57 -11.89 -18.08
N LEU A 184 12.98 -10.80 -17.42
CA LEU A 184 14.17 -10.04 -17.78
C LEU A 184 15.47 -10.85 -17.62
N ARG A 185 15.53 -11.75 -16.63
CA ARG A 185 16.72 -12.60 -16.40
C ARG A 185 16.76 -13.81 -17.30
N GLU A 186 15.69 -14.60 -17.37
CA GLU A 186 15.67 -15.89 -18.03
C GLU A 186 15.59 -15.76 -19.57
N PHE A 187 14.81 -14.77 -20.07
CA PHE A 187 14.64 -14.59 -21.51
C PHE A 187 15.65 -13.59 -22.11
N HIS A 188 16.02 -12.56 -21.35
CA HIS A 188 16.92 -11.52 -21.88
C HIS A 188 18.33 -11.56 -21.28
N GLY A 189 18.61 -12.45 -20.34
CA GLY A 189 19.95 -12.60 -19.75
C GLY A 189 20.41 -11.37 -18.96
N LEU A 190 19.50 -10.51 -18.48
CA LEU A 190 19.90 -9.33 -17.71
C LEU A 190 20.51 -9.76 -16.36
N SER A 191 21.58 -9.07 -15.97
CA SER A 191 22.15 -9.27 -14.64
C SER A 191 21.15 -8.91 -13.53
N SER A 192 21.35 -9.46 -12.35
CA SER A 192 20.51 -9.13 -11.17
C SER A 192 20.49 -7.63 -10.89
N ALA A 193 21.61 -6.93 -11.09
CA ALA A 193 21.71 -5.49 -10.89
C ALA A 193 20.85 -4.71 -11.92
N MET A 194 20.91 -5.07 -13.20
CA MET A 194 20.12 -4.42 -14.26
C MET A 194 18.62 -4.70 -14.07
N THR A 195 18.26 -5.92 -13.70
CA THR A 195 16.87 -6.29 -13.39
C THR A 195 16.35 -5.49 -12.19
N GLY A 196 17.13 -5.41 -11.13
CA GLY A 196 16.77 -4.63 -9.93
C GLY A 196 16.61 -3.14 -10.25
N LEU A 197 17.50 -2.57 -11.09
CA LEU A 197 17.40 -1.18 -11.53
C LEU A 197 16.13 -0.95 -12.36
N ALA A 198 15.81 -1.83 -13.30
CA ALA A 198 14.60 -1.73 -14.11
C ALA A 198 13.33 -1.76 -13.24
N LEU A 199 13.24 -2.69 -12.29
CA LEU A 199 12.13 -2.76 -11.34
C LEU A 199 12.05 -1.51 -10.45
N GLY A 200 13.18 -1.08 -9.92
CA GLY A 200 13.26 0.14 -9.11
C GLY A 200 12.73 1.37 -9.86
N MET A 201 13.10 1.51 -11.14
CA MET A 201 12.59 2.58 -11.99
C MET A 201 11.09 2.48 -12.24
N MET A 202 10.54 1.27 -12.46
CA MET A 202 9.09 1.06 -12.65
C MET A 202 8.31 1.46 -11.39
N VAL A 203 8.76 1.03 -10.22
CA VAL A 203 8.16 1.36 -8.93
C VAL A 203 8.27 2.86 -8.65
N LEU A 204 9.42 3.46 -8.89
CA LEU A 204 9.65 4.90 -8.69
C LEU A 204 8.77 5.74 -9.63
N PHE A 205 8.66 5.35 -10.90
CA PHE A 205 7.76 6.01 -11.85
C PHE A 205 6.31 5.92 -11.39
N GLY A 206 5.87 4.75 -10.91
CA GLY A 206 4.56 4.55 -10.30
C GLY A 206 4.31 5.47 -9.11
N ALA A 207 5.30 5.64 -8.24
CA ALA A 207 5.22 6.54 -7.09
C ALA A 207 4.91 7.98 -7.50
N PHE A 208 5.61 8.48 -8.52
CA PHE A 208 5.34 9.82 -9.07
C PHE A 208 3.99 9.91 -9.76
N MET A 209 3.53 8.83 -10.40
CA MET A 209 2.24 8.80 -11.06
C MET A 209 1.06 8.76 -10.06
N GLN A 210 1.21 8.22 -8.85
CA GLN A 210 0.10 8.11 -7.88
C GLN A 210 -0.55 9.46 -7.53
N PRO A 211 0.17 10.52 -7.10
CA PRO A 211 -0.47 11.80 -6.80
C PRO A 211 -0.99 12.50 -8.06
N LEU A 212 -0.35 12.31 -9.21
CA LEU A 212 -0.82 12.86 -10.48
C LEU A 212 -2.14 12.21 -10.91
N MET A 213 -2.19 10.89 -10.96
CA MET A 213 -3.41 10.14 -11.28
C MET A 213 -4.51 10.39 -10.25
N GLY A 214 -4.15 10.49 -8.96
CA GLY A 214 -5.05 10.89 -7.90
C GLY A 214 -5.70 12.23 -8.17
N ARG A 215 -4.90 13.27 -8.44
CA ARG A 215 -5.38 14.61 -8.77
C ARG A 215 -6.22 14.64 -10.06
N PHE A 216 -5.79 13.93 -11.10
CA PHE A 216 -6.59 13.81 -12.33
C PHE A 216 -7.92 13.12 -12.05
N SER A 217 -7.95 12.08 -11.21
CA SER A 217 -9.17 11.38 -10.86
C SER A 217 -10.14 12.23 -10.02
N ASP A 218 -9.62 13.11 -9.18
CA ASP A 218 -10.43 14.07 -8.42
C ASP A 218 -11.15 15.06 -9.36
N ARG A 219 -10.52 15.45 -10.48
CA ARG A 219 -11.05 16.42 -11.44
C ARG A 219 -11.86 15.80 -12.58
N ALA A 220 -11.33 14.74 -13.19
CA ALA A 220 -11.93 14.11 -14.39
C ALA A 220 -12.90 12.98 -14.06
N GLY A 221 -12.93 12.54 -12.79
CA GLY A 221 -13.73 11.42 -12.29
C GLY A 221 -12.96 10.10 -12.25
N ARG A 222 -13.19 9.31 -11.20
CA ARG A 222 -12.47 8.05 -10.89
C ARG A 222 -12.46 7.07 -12.04
N ARG A 223 -13.64 6.82 -12.60
CA ARG A 223 -13.81 5.82 -13.68
C ARG A 223 -12.92 6.11 -14.89
N ARG A 224 -12.81 7.36 -15.32
CA ARG A 224 -12.03 7.71 -16.53
C ARG A 224 -10.54 7.42 -16.32
N VAL A 225 -10.01 7.81 -15.16
CA VAL A 225 -8.58 7.65 -14.86
C VAL A 225 -8.23 6.18 -14.62
N ILE A 226 -9.07 5.43 -13.90
CA ILE A 226 -8.88 4.00 -13.69
C ILE A 226 -8.90 3.25 -15.01
N VAL A 227 -9.91 3.49 -15.86
CA VAL A 227 -10.01 2.85 -17.19
C VAL A 227 -8.83 3.22 -18.06
N PHE A 228 -8.41 4.48 -18.08
CA PHE A 228 -7.22 4.92 -18.82
C PHE A 228 -5.96 4.17 -18.35
N GLY A 229 -5.69 4.11 -17.04
CA GLY A 229 -4.51 3.43 -16.51
C GLY A 229 -4.50 1.94 -16.83
N ILE A 230 -5.62 1.24 -16.61
CA ILE A 230 -5.74 -0.19 -16.93
C ILE A 230 -5.61 -0.45 -18.43
N ALA A 231 -6.30 0.35 -19.28
CA ALA A 231 -6.23 0.17 -20.73
C ALA A 231 -4.83 0.41 -21.27
N THR A 232 -4.13 1.45 -20.79
CA THR A 232 -2.75 1.71 -21.18
C THR A 232 -1.81 0.59 -20.73
N ALA A 233 -1.95 0.10 -19.50
CA ALA A 233 -1.17 -1.03 -19.02
C ALA A 233 -1.42 -2.30 -19.85
N ALA A 234 -2.67 -2.56 -20.23
CA ALA A 234 -3.03 -3.68 -21.12
C ALA A 234 -2.39 -3.54 -22.50
N VAL A 235 -2.46 -2.35 -23.12
CA VAL A 235 -1.81 -2.08 -24.42
C VAL A 235 -0.30 -2.30 -24.31
N CYS A 236 0.32 -1.80 -23.25
CA CYS A 236 1.75 -2.01 -23.00
C CYS A 236 2.08 -3.52 -22.91
N ALA A 237 1.29 -4.29 -22.16
CA ALA A 237 1.49 -5.72 -22.04
C ALA A 237 1.33 -6.47 -23.37
N PHE A 238 0.33 -6.11 -24.19
CA PHE A 238 0.12 -6.68 -25.52
C PHE A 238 1.23 -6.34 -26.53
N MET A 239 1.91 -5.22 -26.34
CA MET A 239 3.04 -4.85 -27.20
C MET A 239 4.31 -5.64 -26.92
N ILE A 240 4.48 -6.22 -25.74
CA ILE A 240 5.70 -6.97 -25.38
C ILE A 240 6.00 -8.10 -26.37
N PRO A 241 5.09 -9.05 -26.67
CA PRO A 241 5.36 -10.10 -27.64
C PRO A 241 5.67 -9.59 -29.05
N VAL A 242 5.09 -8.46 -29.43
CA VAL A 242 5.38 -7.82 -30.73
C VAL A 242 6.81 -7.31 -30.76
N LEU A 243 7.23 -6.61 -29.71
CA LEU A 243 8.59 -6.05 -29.59
C LEU A 243 9.65 -7.16 -29.47
N GLU A 244 9.29 -8.30 -28.86
CA GLU A 244 10.15 -9.50 -28.82
C GLU A 244 10.53 -9.98 -30.22
N ASN A 245 9.56 -10.05 -31.14
CA ASN A 245 9.81 -10.48 -32.51
C ASN A 245 10.82 -9.59 -33.26
N PHE A 246 11.00 -8.35 -32.78
CA PHE A 246 11.98 -7.40 -33.35
C PHE A 246 13.26 -7.28 -32.52
N GLY A 247 13.39 -8.00 -31.40
CA GLY A 247 14.57 -7.94 -30.52
C GLY A 247 14.76 -6.59 -29.84
N LEU A 248 13.70 -5.81 -29.63
CA LEU A 248 13.74 -4.44 -29.12
C LEU A 248 13.65 -4.36 -27.59
N LEU A 249 14.62 -4.96 -26.89
CA LEU A 249 14.65 -5.03 -25.41
C LEU A 249 14.44 -3.67 -24.73
N TRP A 250 15.07 -2.61 -25.20
CA TRP A 250 14.92 -1.29 -24.59
C TRP A 250 13.48 -0.76 -24.70
N MET A 251 12.80 -1.03 -25.78
CA MET A 251 11.40 -0.68 -25.93
C MET A 251 10.54 -1.53 -25.00
N ILE A 252 10.83 -2.81 -24.83
CA ILE A 252 10.15 -3.69 -23.88
C ILE A 252 10.25 -3.11 -22.46
N ILE A 253 11.46 -2.73 -22.02
CA ILE A 253 11.68 -2.10 -20.71
C ILE A 253 10.87 -0.80 -20.58
N MET A 254 10.83 0.03 -21.61
CA MET A 254 10.03 1.27 -21.61
C MET A 254 8.53 1.00 -21.54
N PHE A 255 8.01 0.01 -22.26
CA PHE A 255 6.60 -0.38 -22.20
C PHE A 255 6.24 -0.98 -20.83
N LEU A 256 7.12 -1.80 -20.23
CA LEU A 256 6.96 -2.29 -18.87
C LEU A 256 6.96 -1.13 -17.86
N LEU A 257 7.88 -0.18 -17.98
CA LEU A 257 7.94 0.99 -17.11
C LEU A 257 6.65 1.80 -17.16
N VAL A 258 6.15 2.11 -18.36
CA VAL A 258 4.91 2.88 -18.53
C VAL A 258 3.70 2.07 -18.04
N GLY A 259 3.59 0.80 -18.45
CA GLY A 259 2.44 -0.06 -18.10
C GLY A 259 2.34 -0.30 -16.60
N VAL A 260 3.42 -0.76 -15.97
CA VAL A 260 3.47 -1.02 -14.53
C VAL A 260 3.35 0.27 -13.74
N GLY A 261 4.07 1.33 -14.14
CA GLY A 261 4.03 2.60 -13.42
C GLY A 261 2.67 3.29 -13.47
N LEU A 262 1.91 3.19 -14.57
CA LEU A 262 0.53 3.68 -14.61
C LEU A 262 -0.42 2.78 -13.82
N LEU A 263 -0.20 1.47 -13.82
CA LEU A 263 -0.97 0.54 -13.00
C LEU A 263 -0.77 0.84 -11.51
N GLU A 264 0.47 1.06 -11.06
CA GLU A 264 0.76 1.56 -9.72
C GLU A 264 0.14 2.95 -9.49
N GLY A 265 0.23 3.84 -10.47
CA GLY A 265 -0.26 5.21 -10.38
C GLY A 265 -1.76 5.32 -10.09
N ILE A 266 -2.58 4.40 -10.57
CA ILE A 266 -4.03 4.42 -10.32
C ILE A 266 -4.46 3.90 -8.96
N ARG A 267 -3.54 3.36 -8.14
CA ARG A 267 -3.83 2.81 -6.80
C ARG A 267 -4.63 3.79 -5.93
N SER A 268 -4.18 5.05 -5.87
CA SER A 268 -4.86 6.10 -5.12
C SER A 268 -6.28 6.37 -5.62
N SER A 269 -6.49 6.31 -6.94
CA SER A 269 -7.80 6.48 -7.56
C SER A 269 -8.75 5.32 -7.27
N VAL A 270 -8.24 4.09 -7.22
CA VAL A 270 -9.00 2.88 -6.87
C VAL A 270 -9.45 2.93 -5.42
N LEU A 271 -8.55 3.28 -4.50
CA LEU A 271 -8.88 3.45 -3.07
C LEU A 271 -9.90 4.57 -2.86
N ALA A 272 -9.72 5.72 -3.53
CA ALA A 272 -10.69 6.82 -3.46
C ALA A 272 -12.08 6.42 -4.00
N ALA A 273 -12.14 5.61 -5.07
CA ALA A 273 -13.41 5.10 -5.58
C ALA A 273 -14.12 4.17 -4.58
N ALA A 274 -13.37 3.35 -3.82
CA ALA A 274 -13.93 2.51 -2.78
C ALA A 274 -14.54 3.35 -1.64
N VAL A 275 -13.86 4.42 -1.22
CA VAL A 275 -14.34 5.36 -0.18
C VAL A 275 -15.62 6.08 -0.65
N GLU A 276 -15.63 6.58 -1.87
CA GLU A 276 -16.80 7.27 -2.45
C GLU A 276 -18.01 6.34 -2.62
N PHE A 277 -17.77 5.06 -2.88
CA PHE A 277 -18.84 4.07 -3.02
C PHE A 277 -19.59 3.84 -1.71
N THR A 278 -18.88 3.74 -0.58
CA THR A 278 -19.53 3.51 0.72
C THR A 278 -20.14 4.77 1.30
N GLY A 279 -19.56 5.93 1.02
CA GLY A 279 -20.02 7.26 1.45
C GLY A 279 -20.01 7.47 2.97
N SER A 280 -19.57 6.48 3.74
CA SER A 280 -19.49 6.50 5.21
C SER A 280 -18.45 5.49 5.68
N ARG A 281 -17.95 5.70 6.92
CA ARG A 281 -17.00 4.76 7.54
C ARG A 281 -15.75 4.54 6.69
N GLU A 282 -15.05 5.63 6.36
CA GLU A 282 -13.88 5.63 5.47
C GLU A 282 -12.76 4.70 5.96
N GLY A 283 -12.52 4.65 7.28
CA GLY A 283 -11.53 3.77 7.88
C GLY A 283 -11.85 2.29 7.66
N THR A 284 -13.10 1.89 7.92
CA THR A 284 -13.56 0.52 7.70
C THR A 284 -13.50 0.14 6.23
N THR A 285 -13.90 1.06 5.35
CA THR A 285 -13.85 0.86 3.90
C THR A 285 -12.43 0.65 3.40
N LEU A 286 -11.51 1.51 3.85
CA LEU A 286 -10.09 1.40 3.48
C LEU A 286 -9.46 0.15 4.08
N GLY A 287 -9.78 -0.19 5.33
CA GLY A 287 -9.34 -1.44 5.95
C GLY A 287 -9.79 -2.67 5.15
N PHE A 288 -11.04 -2.70 4.69
CA PHE A 288 -11.53 -3.76 3.82
C PHE A 288 -10.84 -3.78 2.45
N ALA A 289 -10.65 -2.60 1.82
CA ALA A 289 -9.95 -2.49 0.55
C ALA A 289 -8.49 -2.98 0.64
N PHE A 290 -7.76 -2.62 1.70
CA PHE A 290 -6.41 -3.10 1.95
C PHE A 290 -6.38 -4.62 2.22
N THR A 291 -7.37 -5.15 2.96
CA THR A 291 -7.48 -6.62 3.13
C THR A 291 -7.67 -7.33 1.78
N LEU A 292 -8.43 -6.74 0.84
CA LEU A 292 -8.59 -7.31 -0.51
C LEU A 292 -7.34 -7.17 -1.39
N MET A 293 -6.48 -6.19 -1.12
CA MET A 293 -5.22 -6.00 -1.84
C MET A 293 -4.12 -6.93 -1.33
N ASP A 294 -3.91 -6.96 -0.02
CA ASP A 294 -2.72 -7.56 0.58
C ASP A 294 -3.02 -8.90 1.32
N GLY A 295 -4.28 -9.31 1.38
CA GLY A 295 -4.76 -10.56 2.00
C GLY A 295 -4.91 -11.66 0.99
#